data_f829bf8d81623c13ff3fbdc2dcb4902a
#
_entry.id   f829bf8d81623c13ff3fbdc2dcb4902a
#
_cell.length_a   1.000
_cell.length_b   1.000
_cell.length_c   1.000
_cell.angle_alpha   90.00
_cell.angle_beta   90.00
_cell.angle_gamma   90.00
#
_symmetry.space_group_name_H-M   'P 1'
#
loop_
_entity.id
_entity.type
_entity.pdbx_description
1 polymer ?
#
loop_
_entity_poly.entity_id
_entity_poly.type
_entity_poly.pdbx_seq_one_letter_code
_entity_poly.pdbx_strand_id
1 'polypeptide(L)'
;MIFFSQWKKIAAAAPILSLLLVPAICAAQGHFDGAKAYDYARQFAAIGPRWPTGPGHPKAEAFLRSHFQRAHDQLEEDAFTANTPIGPIPMRNFIVRYPGKKNGVIVLASHYETNYPLRNINFVGANDGAATTGLLLAIGDRLHAATAGGKKLDGYSVWLVFFDGEEAINTWSRSDSTYGSRHLAAKWGHDGVLGQMKAFMLADMIGDKDLDIQRETSSTPWLLALAAQSAQKLGYERYFFQREMPVEDDHLAFVERGVPSIDIIDLDYGPGNSYHHTAQDTMDKVSARSLTIVGDVFLEMIRQINLR
;
A
#
# COMPACT_ATOMS: atom_id res chain seq x y z
N MET A 1 -15.33 85.87 44.68
CA MET A 1 -14.14 85.04 44.53
C MET A 1 -14.53 83.71 43.96
N ILE A 2 -14.39 83.47 42.61
CA ILE A 2 -14.93 82.33 41.90
C ILE A 2 -13.72 81.46 41.54
N PHE A 3 -13.68 80.24 42.09
CA PHE A 3 -12.67 79.24 41.73
C PHE A 3 -13.19 78.36 40.60
N PHE A 4 -12.59 78.39 39.40
CA PHE A 4 -12.85 77.41 38.31
C PHE A 4 -11.97 76.21 38.54
N SER A 5 -12.62 75.03 38.67
CA SER A 5 -12.00 73.70 38.68
C SER A 5 -11.92 73.19 37.28
N GLN A 6 -10.67 72.95 36.80
CA GLN A 6 -10.39 72.35 35.48
C GLN A 6 -10.47 70.81 35.61
N TRP A 7 -11.39 70.17 34.89
CA TRP A 7 -11.43 68.72 34.76
C TRP A 7 -10.62 68.30 33.55
N LYS A 8 -9.51 67.60 33.75
CA LYS A 8 -8.76 66.95 32.68
C LYS A 8 -9.46 65.66 32.26
N LYS A 9 -9.88 65.58 31.01
CA LYS A 9 -10.42 64.36 30.42
C LYS A 9 -9.22 63.45 30.13
N ILE A 10 -9.17 62.30 30.78
CA ILE A 10 -8.24 61.19 30.48
C ILE A 10 -8.94 60.35 29.39
N ALA A 11 -8.38 60.38 28.17
CA ALA A 11 -8.80 59.51 27.10
C ALA A 11 -8.18 58.11 27.32
N ALA A 12 -9.00 57.14 27.62
CA ALA A 12 -8.60 55.72 27.66
C ALA A 12 -8.46 55.19 26.24
N ALA A 13 -7.23 54.88 25.82
CA ALA A 13 -6.94 54.17 24.60
C ALA A 13 -7.25 52.68 24.81
N ALA A 14 -8.25 52.17 24.11
CA ALA A 14 -8.53 50.71 24.04
C ALA A 14 -7.49 50.02 23.16
N PRO A 15 -6.92 48.90 23.57
CA PRO A 15 -6.02 48.15 22.71
C PRO A 15 -6.82 47.47 21.61
N ILE A 16 -6.52 47.77 20.36
CA ILE A 16 -7.03 47.03 19.19
C ILE A 16 -6.31 45.70 19.18
N LEU A 17 -7.01 44.65 19.61
CA LEU A 17 -6.56 43.27 19.50
C LEU A 17 -6.70 42.87 18.02
N SER A 18 -5.62 42.98 17.26
CA SER A 18 -5.55 42.46 15.89
C SER A 18 -5.56 40.95 15.92
N LEU A 19 -6.73 40.36 15.71
CA LEU A 19 -6.87 38.95 15.43
C LEU A 19 -6.20 38.66 14.07
N LEU A 20 -4.98 38.15 14.10
CA LEU A 20 -4.34 37.57 12.94
C LEU A 20 -5.13 36.30 12.59
N LEU A 21 -6.07 36.42 11.67
CA LEU A 21 -6.61 35.29 10.94
C LEU A 21 -5.47 34.67 10.13
N VAL A 22 -4.82 33.65 10.72
CA VAL A 22 -3.99 32.73 9.94
C VAL A 22 -4.97 31.93 9.08
N PRO A 23 -4.94 32.07 7.75
CA PRO A 23 -5.75 31.21 6.91
C PRO A 23 -5.22 29.79 7.10
N ALA A 24 -5.98 28.94 7.77
CA ALA A 24 -5.78 27.50 7.73
C ALA A 24 -6.04 27.05 6.28
N ILE A 25 -5.02 27.16 5.43
CA ILE A 25 -4.98 26.45 4.15
C ILE A 25 -4.68 24.99 4.52
N CYS A 26 -5.63 24.34 5.16
CA CYS A 26 -5.78 22.92 5.12
C CYS A 26 -6.38 22.63 3.72
N ALA A 27 -5.54 22.56 2.69
CA ALA A 27 -5.95 21.97 1.44
C ALA A 27 -6.43 20.57 1.82
N ALA A 28 -7.74 20.37 1.81
CA ALA A 28 -8.36 19.06 1.93
C ALA A 28 -7.77 18.24 0.77
N GLN A 29 -6.77 17.41 1.06
CA GLN A 29 -6.33 16.41 0.11
C GLN A 29 -7.58 15.54 -0.11
N GLY A 30 -8.13 15.56 -1.34
CA GLY A 30 -9.28 14.75 -1.68
C GLY A 30 -8.98 13.28 -1.37
N HIS A 31 -10.03 12.50 -1.10
CA HIS A 31 -9.91 11.06 -0.87
C HIS A 31 -9.13 10.39 -2.01
N PHE A 32 -8.52 9.26 -1.68
CA PHE A 32 -7.90 8.38 -2.67
C PHE A 32 -8.94 7.94 -3.72
N ASP A 33 -8.55 7.89 -4.98
CA ASP A 33 -9.43 7.49 -6.07
C ASP A 33 -9.57 5.95 -6.13
N GLY A 34 -10.38 5.41 -5.23
CA GLY A 34 -10.68 3.98 -5.19
C GLY A 34 -11.46 3.50 -6.41
N ALA A 35 -12.19 4.37 -7.11
CA ALA A 35 -12.86 4.00 -8.36
C ALA A 35 -11.83 3.71 -9.46
N LYS A 36 -10.77 4.50 -9.55
CA LYS A 36 -9.64 4.27 -10.45
C LYS A 36 -8.89 2.99 -10.09
N ALA A 37 -8.63 2.77 -8.80
CA ALA A 37 -7.99 1.54 -8.32
C ALA A 37 -8.84 0.30 -8.66
N TYR A 38 -10.16 0.38 -8.48
CA TYR A 38 -11.09 -0.68 -8.84
C TYR A 38 -11.09 -0.95 -10.36
N ASP A 39 -11.04 0.08 -11.19
CA ASP A 39 -10.98 -0.10 -12.64
C ASP A 39 -9.69 -0.79 -13.09
N TYR A 40 -8.55 -0.45 -12.48
CA TYR A 40 -7.29 -1.17 -12.70
C TYR A 40 -7.36 -2.62 -12.22
N ALA A 41 -7.91 -2.87 -11.03
CA ALA A 41 -8.13 -4.21 -10.52
C ALA A 41 -9.00 -5.05 -11.48
N ARG A 42 -10.08 -4.45 -11.99
CA ARG A 42 -10.99 -5.09 -12.95
C ARG A 42 -10.28 -5.43 -14.28
N GLN A 43 -9.48 -4.52 -14.80
CA GLN A 43 -8.69 -4.76 -16.01
C GLN A 43 -7.66 -5.86 -15.78
N PHE A 44 -7.02 -5.88 -14.61
CA PHE A 44 -6.02 -6.87 -14.26
C PHE A 44 -6.63 -8.26 -14.02
N ALA A 45 -7.72 -8.34 -13.27
CA ALA A 45 -8.47 -9.59 -13.07
C ALA A 45 -9.03 -10.17 -14.37
N ALA A 46 -9.36 -9.32 -15.37
CA ALA A 46 -9.82 -9.74 -16.69
C ALA A 46 -8.77 -10.51 -17.51
N ILE A 47 -7.49 -10.48 -17.12
CA ILE A 47 -6.44 -11.33 -17.67
C ILE A 47 -6.75 -12.81 -17.42
N GLY A 48 -7.48 -13.08 -16.33
CA GLY A 48 -7.78 -14.42 -15.84
C GLY A 48 -6.72 -14.95 -14.88
N PRO A 49 -6.70 -16.27 -14.63
CA PRO A 49 -5.71 -16.89 -13.77
C PRO A 49 -4.27 -16.62 -14.23
N ARG A 50 -3.39 -16.24 -13.29
CA ARG A 50 -2.03 -15.68 -13.53
C ARG A 50 -0.94 -16.44 -12.80
N TRP A 51 -1.15 -17.74 -12.50
CA TRP A 51 -0.16 -18.53 -11.76
C TRP A 51 1.20 -18.57 -12.48
N PRO A 52 2.34 -18.68 -11.76
CA PRO A 52 3.67 -18.81 -12.35
C PRO A 52 3.73 -19.91 -13.42
N THR A 53 4.28 -19.63 -14.59
CA THR A 53 4.32 -20.46 -15.81
C THR A 53 2.97 -20.60 -16.56
N GLY A 54 1.89 -20.07 -16.03
CA GLY A 54 0.57 -20.10 -16.70
C GLY A 54 0.46 -19.08 -17.85
N PRO A 55 -0.50 -19.24 -18.77
CA PRO A 55 -0.64 -18.35 -19.93
C PRO A 55 -1.07 -16.92 -19.57
N GLY A 56 -1.65 -16.69 -18.37
CA GLY A 56 -1.99 -15.38 -17.85
C GLY A 56 -0.80 -14.63 -17.27
N HIS A 57 0.19 -15.34 -16.72
CA HIS A 57 1.32 -14.75 -16.04
C HIS A 57 2.12 -13.75 -16.93
N PRO A 58 2.59 -14.08 -18.14
CA PRO A 58 3.27 -13.12 -18.99
C PRO A 58 2.37 -11.96 -19.44
N LYS A 59 1.05 -12.12 -19.45
CA LYS A 59 0.11 -11.03 -19.73
C LYS A 59 0.02 -10.07 -18.55
N ALA A 60 0.06 -10.57 -17.30
CA ALA A 60 0.11 -9.76 -16.10
C ALA A 60 1.41 -8.94 -16.05
N GLU A 61 2.57 -9.56 -16.31
CA GLU A 61 3.85 -8.85 -16.45
C GLU A 61 3.77 -7.76 -17.53
N ALA A 62 3.22 -8.09 -18.71
CA ALA A 62 3.09 -7.13 -19.81
C ALA A 62 2.15 -5.97 -19.45
N PHE A 63 1.10 -6.23 -18.66
CA PHE A 63 0.19 -5.19 -18.17
C PHE A 63 0.92 -4.19 -17.25
N LEU A 64 1.63 -4.69 -16.25
CA LEU A 64 2.43 -3.86 -15.32
C LEU A 64 3.48 -3.05 -16.09
N ARG A 65 4.25 -3.71 -16.94
CA ARG A 65 5.28 -3.08 -17.79
C ARG A 65 4.68 -1.97 -18.65
N SER A 66 3.58 -2.25 -19.35
CA SER A 66 2.91 -1.28 -20.21
C SER A 66 2.35 -0.07 -19.45
N HIS A 67 1.85 -0.27 -18.22
CA HIS A 67 1.33 0.82 -17.39
C HIS A 67 2.45 1.83 -17.05
N PHE A 68 3.56 1.35 -16.49
CA PHE A 68 4.65 2.22 -16.04
C PHE A 68 5.48 2.78 -17.19
N GLN A 69 5.66 2.04 -18.30
CA GLN A 69 6.32 2.56 -19.50
C GLN A 69 5.53 3.72 -20.14
N ARG A 70 4.21 3.64 -20.17
CA ARG A 70 3.36 4.75 -20.68
C ARG A 70 3.47 6.00 -19.81
N ALA A 71 3.63 5.82 -18.51
CA ALA A 71 3.87 6.90 -17.56
C ALA A 71 5.32 7.42 -17.60
N HIS A 72 6.25 6.73 -18.30
CA HIS A 72 7.70 7.02 -18.28
C HIS A 72 8.31 6.94 -16.87
N ASP A 73 7.75 6.08 -16.01
CA ASP A 73 8.28 5.82 -14.68
C ASP A 73 9.54 4.96 -14.72
N GLN A 74 10.37 5.06 -13.68
CA GLN A 74 11.54 4.21 -13.51
C GLN A 74 11.12 2.82 -13.05
N LEU A 75 10.86 1.94 -14.01
CA LEU A 75 10.53 0.54 -13.77
C LEU A 75 11.81 -0.30 -13.79
N GLU A 76 12.08 -1.01 -12.69
CA GLU A 76 13.08 -2.07 -12.60
C GLU A 76 12.39 -3.43 -12.62
N GLU A 77 12.93 -4.36 -13.40
CA GLU A 77 12.51 -5.74 -13.45
C GLU A 77 13.56 -6.60 -12.75
N ASP A 78 13.23 -7.16 -11.60
CA ASP A 78 14.08 -8.02 -10.80
C ASP A 78 13.79 -9.49 -11.12
N ALA A 79 14.39 -10.00 -12.18
CA ALA A 79 14.22 -11.37 -12.64
C ALA A 79 15.09 -12.35 -11.82
N PHE A 80 14.50 -13.47 -11.39
CA PHE A 80 15.20 -14.52 -10.65
C PHE A 80 14.62 -15.89 -10.97
N THR A 81 15.28 -16.93 -10.48
CA THR A 81 14.77 -18.31 -10.58
C THR A 81 14.49 -18.84 -9.19
N ALA A 82 13.24 -19.16 -8.91
CA ALA A 82 12.82 -19.77 -7.66
C ALA A 82 13.04 -21.28 -7.69
N ASN A 83 13.64 -21.83 -6.64
CA ASN A 83 13.68 -23.27 -6.42
C ASN A 83 12.38 -23.73 -5.78
N THR A 84 11.52 -24.39 -6.54
CA THR A 84 10.20 -24.80 -6.11
C THR A 84 10.07 -26.32 -5.98
N PRO A 85 9.02 -26.87 -5.33
CA PRO A 85 8.79 -28.30 -5.22
C PRO A 85 8.64 -29.03 -6.57
N ILE A 86 8.33 -28.30 -7.64
CA ILE A 86 8.19 -28.88 -8.99
C ILE A 86 9.40 -28.56 -9.90
N GLY A 87 10.49 -28.02 -9.32
CA GLY A 87 11.69 -27.63 -10.03
C GLY A 87 11.87 -26.10 -10.11
N PRO A 88 12.91 -25.64 -10.81
CA PRO A 88 13.18 -24.21 -10.94
C PRO A 88 12.12 -23.51 -11.81
N ILE A 89 11.57 -22.41 -11.30
CA ILE A 89 10.60 -21.56 -11.99
C ILE A 89 11.19 -20.15 -12.15
N PRO A 90 11.23 -19.58 -13.37
CA PRO A 90 11.56 -18.18 -13.55
C PRO A 90 10.42 -17.30 -13.04
N MET A 91 10.78 -16.32 -12.21
CA MET A 91 9.89 -15.35 -11.59
C MET A 91 10.44 -13.94 -11.74
N ARG A 92 9.61 -12.92 -11.48
CA ARG A 92 10.00 -11.53 -11.68
C ARG A 92 9.25 -10.59 -10.75
N ASN A 93 9.97 -9.88 -9.90
CA ASN A 93 9.42 -8.73 -9.19
C ASN A 93 9.50 -7.46 -10.07
N PHE A 94 8.55 -6.55 -9.89
CA PHE A 94 8.58 -5.22 -10.49
C PHE A 94 8.75 -4.17 -9.41
N ILE A 95 9.68 -3.23 -9.60
CA ILE A 95 9.96 -2.15 -8.66
C ILE A 95 9.85 -0.82 -9.39
N VAL A 96 9.03 0.10 -8.87
CA VAL A 96 8.88 1.45 -9.42
C VAL A 96 9.30 2.46 -8.36
N ARG A 97 10.16 3.42 -8.73
CA ARG A 97 10.77 4.34 -7.79
C ARG A 97 10.36 5.78 -8.03
N TYR A 98 9.82 6.41 -6.99
CA TYR A 98 9.50 7.84 -6.97
C TYR A 98 10.42 8.56 -5.99
N PRO A 99 11.29 9.48 -6.49
CA PRO A 99 12.34 10.09 -5.67
C PRO A 99 11.77 11.07 -4.65
N GLY A 100 12.29 11.05 -3.43
CA GLY A 100 12.02 12.00 -2.36
C GLY A 100 13.19 12.94 -2.08
N LYS A 101 12.93 13.99 -1.30
CA LYS A 101 13.95 14.96 -0.83
C LYS A 101 14.70 14.48 0.41
N LYS A 102 14.09 13.60 1.22
CA LYS A 102 14.69 13.03 2.43
C LYS A 102 15.46 11.74 2.11
N ASN A 103 16.53 11.48 2.85
CA ASN A 103 17.27 10.24 2.76
C ASN A 103 16.50 9.10 3.42
N GLY A 104 16.08 8.13 2.63
CA GLY A 104 15.33 6.95 3.05
C GLY A 104 14.21 6.60 2.07
N VAL A 105 13.63 5.44 2.30
CA VAL A 105 12.63 4.85 1.42
C VAL A 105 11.43 4.33 2.23
N ILE A 106 10.23 4.59 1.75
CA ILE A 106 9.01 3.90 2.16
C ILE A 106 8.63 2.97 1.00
N VAL A 107 8.45 1.69 1.29
CA VAL A 107 8.02 0.70 0.30
C VAL A 107 6.55 0.37 0.51
N LEU A 108 5.78 0.39 -0.59
CA LEU A 108 4.45 -0.18 -0.67
C LEU A 108 4.51 -1.41 -1.56
N ALA A 109 3.99 -2.53 -1.10
CA ALA A 109 4.10 -3.80 -1.79
C ALA A 109 2.78 -4.56 -1.88
N SER A 110 2.72 -5.48 -2.84
CA SER A 110 1.65 -6.45 -3.06
C SER A 110 2.19 -7.54 -3.98
N HIS A 111 1.57 -8.73 -3.99
CA HIS A 111 1.80 -9.72 -5.03
C HIS A 111 0.87 -9.48 -6.24
N TYR A 112 1.19 -10.09 -7.39
CA TYR A 112 0.41 -9.88 -8.61
C TYR A 112 -0.04 -11.18 -9.30
N GLU A 113 0.58 -12.30 -8.97
CA GLU A 113 0.20 -13.60 -9.54
C GLU A 113 -1.01 -14.21 -8.83
N THR A 114 -1.40 -15.43 -9.23
CA THR A 114 -2.44 -16.22 -8.58
C THR A 114 -1.93 -17.60 -8.21
N ASN A 115 -2.58 -18.20 -7.24
CA ASN A 115 -2.25 -19.48 -6.64
C ASN A 115 -2.08 -20.62 -7.66
N TYR A 116 -0.89 -21.24 -7.72
CA TYR A 116 -0.57 -22.34 -8.63
C TYR A 116 -1.38 -23.63 -8.36
N PRO A 117 -1.61 -24.07 -7.13
CA PRO A 117 -2.51 -25.20 -6.82
C PRO A 117 -3.91 -25.06 -7.42
N LEU A 118 -4.40 -23.84 -7.60
CA LEU A 118 -5.74 -23.55 -8.15
C LEU A 118 -5.77 -23.45 -9.68
N ARG A 119 -4.70 -23.79 -10.39
CA ARG A 119 -4.57 -23.68 -11.86
C ARG A 119 -5.62 -24.43 -12.66
N ASN A 120 -6.29 -25.42 -12.06
CA ASN A 120 -7.31 -26.23 -12.70
C ASN A 120 -8.74 -25.66 -12.53
N ILE A 121 -8.88 -24.55 -11.83
CA ILE A 121 -10.14 -23.81 -11.69
C ILE A 121 -9.96 -22.39 -12.23
N ASN A 122 -11.06 -21.71 -12.49
CA ASN A 122 -11.00 -20.31 -12.93
C ASN A 122 -10.81 -19.36 -11.74
N PHE A 123 -9.69 -19.49 -11.02
CA PHE A 123 -9.31 -18.59 -9.93
C PHE A 123 -8.68 -17.33 -10.51
N VAL A 124 -9.44 -16.24 -10.58
CA VAL A 124 -8.96 -14.98 -11.14
C VAL A 124 -8.28 -14.06 -10.11
N GLY A 125 -8.36 -14.41 -8.81
CA GLY A 125 -7.74 -13.63 -7.74
C GLY A 125 -8.13 -12.16 -7.83
N ALA A 126 -9.43 -11.86 -7.72
CA ALA A 126 -9.93 -10.49 -7.86
C ALA A 126 -9.60 -9.64 -6.64
N ASN A 127 -9.76 -10.20 -5.44
CA ASN A 127 -9.28 -9.62 -4.20
C ASN A 127 -7.82 -9.99 -3.95
N ASP A 128 -7.50 -11.25 -4.23
CA ASP A 128 -6.24 -11.91 -4.00
C ASP A 128 -5.28 -11.65 -5.20
N GLY A 129 -4.52 -10.58 -5.07
CA GLY A 129 -3.56 -10.02 -6.00
C GLY A 129 -4.09 -8.93 -6.94
N ALA A 130 -5.33 -8.99 -7.48
CA ALA A 130 -5.74 -7.97 -8.45
C ALA A 130 -6.20 -6.66 -7.79
N ALA A 131 -6.91 -6.70 -6.66
CA ALA A 131 -7.35 -5.51 -5.94
C ALA A 131 -6.16 -4.69 -5.43
N THR A 132 -5.17 -5.37 -4.86
CA THR A 132 -3.93 -4.77 -4.35
C THR A 132 -3.05 -4.23 -5.46
N THR A 133 -2.90 -4.97 -6.57
CA THR A 133 -2.26 -4.46 -7.79
C THR A 133 -2.94 -3.18 -8.27
N GLY A 134 -4.27 -3.14 -8.34
CA GLY A 134 -5.04 -1.95 -8.73
C GLY A 134 -4.84 -0.76 -7.80
N LEU A 135 -4.77 -1.01 -6.48
CA LEU A 135 -4.44 0.00 -5.48
C LEU A 135 -3.06 0.63 -5.75
N LEU A 136 -2.03 -0.20 -5.92
CA LEU A 136 -0.66 0.28 -6.14
C LEU A 136 -0.51 1.02 -7.47
N LEU A 137 -1.21 0.59 -8.54
CA LEU A 137 -1.23 1.31 -9.82
C LEU A 137 -1.82 2.72 -9.66
N ALA A 138 -2.94 2.86 -8.95
CA ALA A 138 -3.57 4.16 -8.73
C ALA A 138 -2.73 5.06 -7.79
N ILE A 139 -2.02 4.49 -6.80
CA ILE A 139 -1.02 5.21 -6.00
C ILE A 139 0.14 5.64 -6.91
N GLY A 140 0.61 4.78 -7.81
CA GLY A 140 1.65 5.08 -8.79
C GLY A 140 1.32 6.30 -9.64
N ASP A 141 0.12 6.36 -10.19
CA ASP A 141 -0.32 7.53 -10.97
C ASP A 141 -0.29 8.83 -10.15
N ARG A 142 -0.67 8.77 -8.87
CA ARG A 142 -0.63 9.94 -7.98
C ARG A 142 0.82 10.37 -7.70
N LEU A 143 1.72 9.41 -7.46
CA LEU A 143 3.15 9.67 -7.24
C LEU A 143 3.82 10.19 -8.51
N HIS A 144 3.47 9.61 -9.68
CA HIS A 144 3.91 10.12 -10.99
C HIS A 144 3.53 11.58 -11.17
N ALA A 145 2.26 11.94 -10.94
CA ALA A 145 1.81 13.32 -11.04
C ALA A 145 2.55 14.26 -10.08
N ALA A 146 2.87 13.80 -8.87
CA ALA A 146 3.62 14.58 -7.88
C ALA A 146 5.10 14.76 -8.25
N THR A 147 5.69 13.83 -9.01
CA THR A 147 7.10 13.86 -9.43
C THR A 147 7.29 14.34 -10.87
N ALA A 148 6.21 14.65 -11.59
CA ALA A 148 6.26 15.10 -12.97
C ALA A 148 7.21 16.30 -13.16
N GLY A 149 7.92 16.30 -14.30
CA GLY A 149 8.90 17.34 -14.60
C GLY A 149 10.17 17.28 -13.75
N GLY A 150 10.52 16.10 -13.22
CA GLY A 150 11.74 15.88 -12.42
C GLY A 150 11.65 16.38 -10.97
N LYS A 151 10.44 16.67 -10.48
CA LYS A 151 10.20 17.03 -9.07
C LYS A 151 10.49 15.84 -8.16
N LYS A 152 10.74 16.15 -6.89
CA LYS A 152 10.87 15.15 -5.82
C LYS A 152 9.73 15.30 -4.82
N LEU A 153 9.29 14.18 -4.24
CA LEU A 153 8.33 14.18 -3.12
C LEU A 153 8.91 14.98 -1.94
N ASP A 154 8.07 15.68 -1.20
CA ASP A 154 8.50 16.48 -0.03
C ASP A 154 8.85 15.63 1.21
N GLY A 155 9.12 14.35 1.02
CA GLY A 155 9.44 13.38 2.06
C GLY A 155 10.51 12.39 1.62
N TYR A 156 10.40 11.18 2.14
CA TYR A 156 11.20 10.04 1.71
C TYR A 156 10.81 9.61 0.28
N SER A 157 11.72 8.91 -0.39
CA SER A 157 11.37 8.22 -1.63
C SER A 157 10.28 7.19 -1.36
N VAL A 158 9.36 7.01 -2.31
CA VAL A 158 8.33 5.96 -2.24
C VAL A 158 8.57 4.98 -3.37
N TRP A 159 8.69 3.71 -3.04
CA TRP A 159 8.85 2.64 -4.01
C TRP A 159 7.62 1.74 -3.99
N LEU A 160 7.14 1.37 -5.17
CA LEU A 160 6.10 0.36 -5.33
C LEU A 160 6.75 -0.94 -5.73
N VAL A 161 6.35 -2.04 -5.10
CA VAL A 161 6.86 -3.38 -5.38
C VAL A 161 5.70 -4.31 -5.67
N PHE A 162 5.78 -5.01 -6.79
CA PHE A 162 4.84 -6.06 -7.16
C PHE A 162 5.63 -7.38 -7.12
N PHE A 163 5.33 -8.22 -6.15
CA PHE A 163 6.00 -9.50 -5.98
C PHE A 163 5.43 -10.57 -6.91
N ASP A 164 6.29 -11.48 -7.32
CA ASP A 164 5.95 -12.71 -8.02
C ASP A 164 6.21 -13.90 -7.09
N GLY A 165 5.29 -14.87 -7.10
CA GLY A 165 5.45 -16.09 -6.32
C GLY A 165 5.32 -15.84 -4.81
N GLU A 166 4.38 -15.03 -4.39
CA GLU A 166 3.92 -14.98 -3.03
C GLU A 166 3.25 -16.30 -2.69
N GLU A 167 2.38 -16.76 -3.56
CA GLU A 167 1.57 -17.96 -3.46
C GLU A 167 2.38 -19.26 -3.53
N ALA A 168 1.91 -20.26 -2.80
CA ALA A 168 2.54 -21.59 -2.82
C ALA A 168 2.45 -22.27 -4.19
N ILE A 169 3.48 -23.05 -4.54
CA ILE A 169 3.46 -23.89 -5.73
C ILE A 169 2.84 -25.25 -5.47
N ASN A 170 2.98 -25.77 -4.24
CA ASN A 170 2.38 -27.03 -3.83
C ASN A 170 1.57 -26.90 -2.54
N THR A 171 2.24 -26.55 -1.44
CA THR A 171 1.60 -26.40 -0.13
C THR A 171 2.28 -25.28 0.64
N TRP A 172 1.49 -24.36 1.17
CA TRP A 172 2.01 -23.22 1.92
C TRP A 172 2.98 -23.65 3.01
N SER A 173 4.16 -23.08 2.96
CA SER A 173 5.22 -23.25 3.96
C SER A 173 6.29 -22.18 3.75
N ARG A 174 7.14 -21.97 4.76
CA ARG A 174 8.27 -21.02 4.65
C ARG A 174 9.23 -21.28 3.47
N SER A 175 9.23 -22.46 2.90
CA SER A 175 10.06 -22.82 1.74
C SER A 175 9.29 -22.85 0.42
N ASP A 176 7.97 -22.92 0.49
CA ASP A 176 7.07 -23.00 -0.67
C ASP A 176 6.00 -21.91 -0.61
N SER A 177 6.43 -20.67 -0.56
CA SER A 177 5.65 -19.43 -0.64
C SER A 177 6.60 -18.23 -0.65
N THR A 178 6.09 -17.02 -0.83
CA THR A 178 6.79 -15.74 -0.68
C THR A 178 8.16 -15.69 -1.38
N TYR A 179 8.28 -16.33 -2.54
CA TYR A 179 9.55 -16.46 -3.26
C TYR A 179 10.12 -15.12 -3.66
N GLY A 180 9.26 -14.20 -4.17
CA GLY A 180 9.66 -12.89 -4.64
C GLY A 180 10.18 -11.99 -3.52
N SER A 181 9.45 -11.92 -2.42
CA SER A 181 9.84 -11.09 -1.28
C SER A 181 11.09 -11.61 -0.58
N ARG A 182 11.21 -12.95 -0.41
CA ARG A 182 12.42 -13.56 0.16
C ARG A 182 13.65 -13.30 -0.71
N HIS A 183 13.51 -13.41 -2.04
CA HIS A 183 14.56 -13.07 -2.99
C HIS A 183 14.98 -11.61 -2.88
N LEU A 184 13.99 -10.69 -2.97
CA LEU A 184 14.25 -9.25 -2.97
C LEU A 184 14.82 -8.77 -1.63
N ALA A 185 14.32 -9.27 -0.51
CA ALA A 185 14.84 -8.93 0.81
C ALA A 185 16.29 -9.41 1.00
N ALA A 186 16.65 -10.58 0.48
CA ALA A 186 18.03 -11.07 0.49
C ALA A 186 18.94 -10.20 -0.38
N LYS A 187 18.53 -9.88 -1.60
CA LYS A 187 19.25 -8.98 -2.53
C LYS A 187 19.45 -7.60 -1.93
N TRP A 188 18.39 -6.98 -1.42
CA TRP A 188 18.46 -5.65 -0.82
C TRP A 188 19.24 -5.62 0.50
N GLY A 189 19.29 -6.75 1.23
CA GLY A 189 20.19 -6.91 2.37
C GLY A 189 21.66 -6.86 1.96
N HIS A 190 22.03 -7.60 0.91
CA HIS A 190 23.37 -7.60 0.34
C HIS A 190 23.77 -6.20 -0.19
N ASP A 191 22.85 -5.53 -0.87
CA ASP A 191 23.08 -4.24 -1.52
C ASP A 191 23.00 -3.04 -0.54
N GLY A 192 22.72 -3.28 0.76
CA GLY A 192 22.62 -2.24 1.79
C GLY A 192 21.37 -1.37 1.71
N VAL A 193 20.36 -1.78 0.92
CA VAL A 193 19.10 -1.03 0.74
C VAL A 193 18.23 -1.09 1.99
N LEU A 194 18.20 -2.24 2.69
CA LEU A 194 17.34 -2.42 3.88
C LEU A 194 17.59 -1.38 4.96
N GLY A 195 18.84 -0.94 5.15
CA GLY A 195 19.20 0.11 6.12
C GLY A 195 18.63 1.50 5.78
N GLN A 196 18.16 1.71 4.57
CA GLN A 196 17.54 2.96 4.12
C GLN A 196 16.01 2.93 4.28
N MET A 197 15.41 1.76 4.51
CA MET A 197 13.97 1.59 4.58
C MET A 197 13.42 2.16 5.90
N LYS A 198 12.48 3.06 5.80
CA LYS A 198 11.76 3.69 6.93
C LYS A 198 10.52 2.91 7.30
N ALA A 199 9.89 2.30 6.32
CA ALA A 199 8.76 1.39 6.47
C ALA A 199 8.63 0.51 5.21
N PHE A 200 8.18 -0.71 5.42
CA PHE A 200 7.65 -1.61 4.40
C PHE A 200 6.17 -1.83 4.72
N MET A 201 5.30 -1.57 3.77
CA MET A 201 3.86 -1.63 3.93
C MET A 201 3.30 -2.56 2.86
N LEU A 202 2.88 -3.74 3.26
CA LEU A 202 2.23 -4.72 2.40
C LEU A 202 0.73 -4.46 2.36
N ALA A 203 0.12 -4.69 1.23
CA ALA A 203 -1.32 -4.78 1.06
C ALA A 203 -1.66 -6.15 0.48
N ASP A 204 -2.52 -6.89 1.16
CA ASP A 204 -3.06 -8.13 0.65
C ASP A 204 -4.56 -8.25 0.95
N MET A 205 -5.33 -8.76 -0.02
CA MET A 205 -6.77 -9.03 0.07
C MET A 205 -7.64 -7.86 0.58
N ILE A 206 -7.28 -6.62 0.27
CA ILE A 206 -7.86 -5.38 0.85
C ILE A 206 -9.11 -4.87 0.13
N GLY A 207 -9.65 -5.61 -0.82
CA GLY A 207 -10.75 -5.15 -1.67
C GLY A 207 -12.14 -5.64 -1.25
N ASP A 208 -12.29 -6.51 -0.23
CA ASP A 208 -13.57 -7.06 0.16
C ASP A 208 -14.61 -5.96 0.43
N LYS A 209 -15.85 -6.18 -0.03
CA LYS A 209 -16.99 -5.29 0.25
C LYS A 209 -17.27 -5.14 1.74
N ASP A 210 -17.04 -6.20 2.50
CA ASP A 210 -17.23 -6.29 3.94
C ASP A 210 -15.90 -6.13 4.70
N LEU A 211 -15.05 -5.21 4.25
CA LEU A 211 -13.69 -4.94 4.71
C LEU A 211 -13.55 -5.00 6.24
N ASP A 212 -12.65 -5.87 6.72
CA ASP A 212 -12.27 -6.04 8.13
C ASP A 212 -10.77 -6.36 8.26
N ILE A 213 -9.94 -5.32 8.17
CA ILE A 213 -8.47 -5.47 8.25
C ILE A 213 -8.08 -6.01 9.62
N GLN A 214 -7.46 -7.19 9.65
CA GLN A 214 -6.99 -7.81 10.88
C GLN A 214 -5.70 -7.16 11.36
N ARG A 215 -5.48 -7.22 12.68
CA ARG A 215 -4.22 -6.82 13.30
C ARG A 215 -3.23 -8.00 13.18
N GLU A 216 -2.39 -7.96 12.15
CA GLU A 216 -1.37 -8.98 11.95
C GLU A 216 -0.31 -8.90 13.06
N THR A 217 0.00 -10.03 13.72
CA THR A 217 0.72 -10.04 14.99
C THR A 217 2.24 -9.93 14.88
N SER A 218 2.82 -10.20 13.71
CA SER A 218 4.26 -10.07 13.42
C SER A 218 4.64 -8.67 12.92
N SER A 219 3.65 -7.87 12.57
CA SER A 219 3.82 -6.49 12.10
C SER A 219 4.44 -5.60 13.19
N THR A 220 5.26 -4.65 12.76
CA THR A 220 5.97 -3.74 13.66
C THR A 220 4.99 -2.90 14.50
N PRO A 221 5.06 -2.92 15.83
CA PRO A 221 4.03 -2.33 16.70
C PRO A 221 3.77 -0.84 16.46
N TRP A 222 4.81 -0.04 16.15
CA TRP A 222 4.59 1.38 15.90
C TRP A 222 3.90 1.66 14.54
N LEU A 223 4.06 0.77 13.54
CA LEU A 223 3.33 0.86 12.27
C LEU A 223 1.86 0.47 12.45
N LEU A 224 1.57 -0.56 13.25
CA LEU A 224 0.20 -0.90 13.63
C LEU A 224 -0.49 0.25 14.36
N ALA A 225 0.20 0.87 15.33
CA ALA A 225 -0.33 2.04 16.02
C ALA A 225 -0.55 3.22 15.05
N LEU A 226 0.34 3.42 14.10
CA LEU A 226 0.23 4.47 13.09
C LEU A 226 -0.95 4.22 12.13
N ALA A 227 -1.15 2.98 11.69
CA ALA A 227 -2.28 2.60 10.85
C ALA A 227 -3.61 2.82 11.59
N ALA A 228 -3.72 2.37 12.86
CA ALA A 228 -4.89 2.60 13.70
C ALA A 228 -5.19 4.10 13.87
N GLN A 229 -4.18 4.92 14.18
CA GLN A 229 -4.32 6.38 14.31
C GLN A 229 -4.73 7.03 12.98
N SER A 230 -4.18 6.55 11.85
CA SER A 230 -4.54 7.04 10.52
C SER A 230 -5.99 6.71 10.19
N ALA A 231 -6.41 5.47 10.45
CA ALA A 231 -7.81 5.03 10.27
C ALA A 231 -8.76 5.85 11.15
N GLN A 232 -8.44 6.04 12.44
CA GLN A 232 -9.24 6.85 13.36
C GLN A 232 -9.37 8.30 12.88
N LYS A 233 -8.27 8.91 12.48
CA LYS A 233 -8.26 10.30 11.97
C LYS A 233 -9.17 10.48 10.75
N LEU A 234 -9.29 9.45 9.94
CA LEU A 234 -10.08 9.42 8.70
C LEU A 234 -11.53 8.93 8.91
N GLY A 235 -11.89 8.50 10.13
CA GLY A 235 -13.20 7.94 10.45
C GLY A 235 -13.40 6.51 9.92
N TYR A 236 -12.30 5.76 9.78
CA TYR A 236 -12.27 4.40 9.27
C TYR A 236 -11.92 3.35 10.32
N GLU A 237 -11.88 3.71 11.62
CA GLU A 237 -11.47 2.84 12.73
C GLU A 237 -12.21 1.51 12.79
N ARG A 238 -13.48 1.49 12.38
CA ARG A 238 -14.31 0.28 12.39
C ARG A 238 -13.86 -0.80 11.42
N TYR A 239 -13.04 -0.45 10.43
CA TYR A 239 -12.52 -1.38 9.43
C TYR A 239 -11.14 -1.92 9.78
N PHE A 240 -10.52 -1.46 10.86
CA PHE A 240 -9.13 -1.78 11.18
C PHE A 240 -9.00 -2.39 12.57
N PHE A 241 -8.37 -3.55 12.62
CA PHE A 241 -7.80 -4.15 13.84
C PHE A 241 -8.83 -4.51 14.92
N GLN A 242 -10.05 -4.88 14.52
CA GLN A 242 -11.06 -5.38 15.46
C GLN A 242 -10.70 -6.78 15.97
N ARG A 243 -9.87 -7.53 15.23
CA ARG A 243 -9.37 -8.86 15.56
C ARG A 243 -7.87 -8.95 15.31
N GLU A 244 -7.20 -9.82 16.07
CA GLU A 244 -5.79 -10.14 15.85
C GLU A 244 -5.66 -11.50 15.15
N MET A 245 -4.68 -11.60 14.24
CA MET A 245 -4.42 -12.81 13.50
C MET A 245 -2.92 -12.91 13.17
N PRO A 246 -2.27 -14.07 13.39
CA PRO A 246 -0.98 -14.33 12.80
C PRO A 246 -1.15 -14.65 11.31
N VAL A 247 -0.39 -13.99 10.45
CA VAL A 247 -0.36 -14.25 9.01
C VAL A 247 1.08 -14.44 8.57
N GLU A 248 1.35 -15.50 7.81
CA GLU A 248 2.61 -15.65 7.08
C GLU A 248 2.44 -15.05 5.70
N ASP A 249 3.21 -13.98 5.38
CA ASP A 249 3.11 -13.25 4.13
C ASP A 249 4.43 -12.55 3.79
N ASP A 250 4.50 -11.87 2.66
CA ASP A 250 5.68 -11.19 2.08
C ASP A 250 6.38 -10.24 3.06
N HIS A 251 5.64 -9.62 3.99
CA HIS A 251 6.21 -8.71 4.99
C HIS A 251 7.21 -9.39 5.92
N LEU A 252 7.05 -10.70 6.20
CA LEU A 252 7.93 -11.44 7.12
C LEU A 252 9.38 -11.47 6.61
N ALA A 253 9.59 -11.53 5.30
CA ALA A 253 10.93 -11.50 4.71
C ALA A 253 11.72 -10.24 5.11
N PHE A 254 11.03 -9.14 5.36
CA PHE A 254 11.59 -7.85 5.77
C PHE A 254 11.62 -7.71 7.31
N VAL A 255 10.58 -8.14 8.03
CA VAL A 255 10.56 -8.18 9.51
C VAL A 255 11.75 -8.95 10.05
N GLU A 256 12.01 -10.14 9.52
CA GLU A 256 13.12 -11.01 9.94
C GLU A 256 14.51 -10.40 9.71
N ARG A 257 14.59 -9.37 8.86
CA ARG A 257 15.82 -8.60 8.59
C ARG A 257 15.85 -7.24 9.29
N GLY A 258 14.93 -7.01 10.24
CA GLY A 258 14.90 -5.81 11.08
C GLY A 258 14.33 -4.57 10.38
N VAL A 259 13.66 -4.72 9.24
CA VAL A 259 12.96 -3.61 8.59
C VAL A 259 11.61 -3.40 9.28
N PRO A 260 11.25 -2.17 9.68
CA PRO A 260 9.91 -1.89 10.15
C PRO A 260 8.87 -2.22 9.07
N SER A 261 8.04 -3.23 9.31
CA SER A 261 7.09 -3.74 8.31
C SER A 261 5.70 -3.90 8.90
N ILE A 262 4.69 -3.72 8.07
CA ILE A 262 3.29 -3.95 8.40
C ILE A 262 2.61 -4.64 7.23
N ASP A 263 1.74 -5.57 7.58
CA ASP A 263 0.80 -6.18 6.66
C ASP A 263 -0.60 -5.61 6.91
N ILE A 264 -1.21 -5.09 5.87
CA ILE A 264 -2.59 -4.60 5.84
C ILE A 264 -3.39 -5.62 5.04
N ILE A 265 -4.00 -6.55 5.77
CA ILE A 265 -4.66 -7.72 5.18
C ILE A 265 -6.07 -7.91 5.74
N ASP A 266 -6.98 -8.33 4.87
CA ASP A 266 -8.31 -8.86 5.21
C ASP A 266 -8.40 -10.33 4.75
N LEU A 267 -7.98 -11.25 5.62
CA LEU A 267 -7.91 -12.67 5.29
C LEU A 267 -9.29 -13.37 5.38
N ASP A 268 -10.26 -12.77 6.07
CA ASP A 268 -11.62 -13.31 6.22
C ASP A 268 -12.52 -12.87 5.06
N TYR A 269 -12.33 -13.49 3.91
CA TYR A 269 -12.96 -13.09 2.67
C TYR A 269 -14.26 -13.85 2.39
N GLY A 270 -15.38 -13.13 2.52
CA GLY A 270 -16.73 -13.66 2.39
C GLY A 270 -17.20 -14.47 3.61
N PRO A 271 -18.47 -14.90 3.64
CA PRO A 271 -19.05 -15.64 4.78
C PRO A 271 -18.27 -16.92 5.10
N GLY A 272 -17.64 -16.94 6.29
CA GLY A 272 -16.81 -18.07 6.71
C GLY A 272 -15.60 -18.32 5.81
N ASN A 273 -15.02 -17.28 5.25
CA ASN A 273 -13.87 -17.29 4.35
C ASN A 273 -14.11 -18.08 3.05
N SER A 274 -15.36 -18.08 2.55
CA SER A 274 -15.78 -18.94 1.43
C SER A 274 -15.33 -18.46 0.04
N TYR A 275 -14.80 -17.24 -0.07
CA TYR A 275 -14.30 -16.70 -1.34
C TYR A 275 -12.79 -16.88 -1.49
N HIS A 276 -12.05 -16.92 -0.38
CA HIS A 276 -10.60 -17.09 -0.36
C HIS A 276 -10.20 -18.41 -1.04
N HIS A 277 -9.28 -18.34 -1.98
CA HIS A 277 -8.75 -19.47 -2.75
C HIS A 277 -9.84 -20.31 -3.45
N THR A 278 -10.88 -19.67 -3.94
CA THR A 278 -11.94 -20.34 -4.71
C THR A 278 -12.26 -19.57 -6.00
N ALA A 279 -13.00 -20.23 -6.92
CA ALA A 279 -13.50 -19.58 -8.14
C ALA A 279 -14.52 -18.45 -7.85
N GLN A 280 -14.89 -18.23 -6.58
CA GLN A 280 -15.78 -17.14 -6.17
C GLN A 280 -15.02 -15.82 -5.92
N ASP A 281 -13.69 -15.82 -5.89
CA ASP A 281 -12.91 -14.60 -5.83
C ASP A 281 -13.00 -13.85 -7.17
N THR A 282 -14.04 -13.05 -7.29
CA THR A 282 -14.42 -12.32 -8.50
C THR A 282 -14.72 -10.85 -8.20
N MET A 283 -14.63 -9.99 -9.23
CA MET A 283 -14.76 -8.54 -9.07
C MET A 283 -16.08 -8.05 -8.45
N ASP A 284 -17.13 -8.87 -8.49
CA ASP A 284 -18.39 -8.55 -7.81
C ASP A 284 -18.31 -8.66 -6.27
N LYS A 285 -17.24 -9.20 -5.72
CA LYS A 285 -16.93 -9.22 -4.28
C LYS A 285 -16.06 -8.03 -3.85
N VAL A 286 -15.32 -7.44 -4.79
CA VAL A 286 -14.42 -6.29 -4.55
C VAL A 286 -15.20 -4.96 -4.56
N SER A 287 -14.75 -3.99 -3.79
CA SER A 287 -15.38 -2.68 -3.62
C SER A 287 -14.39 -1.52 -3.85
N ALA A 288 -14.78 -0.57 -4.69
CA ALA A 288 -14.05 0.69 -4.84
C ALA A 288 -13.96 1.46 -3.51
N ARG A 289 -14.97 1.31 -2.64
CA ARG A 289 -14.97 1.92 -1.30
C ARG A 289 -13.86 1.37 -0.41
N SER A 290 -13.68 0.04 -0.39
CA SER A 290 -12.63 -0.60 0.38
C SER A 290 -11.25 -0.15 -0.08
N LEU A 291 -11.05 -0.06 -1.40
CA LEU A 291 -9.82 0.49 -2.00
C LEU A 291 -9.62 1.97 -1.65
N THR A 292 -10.69 2.78 -1.57
CA THR A 292 -10.59 4.17 -1.08
C THR A 292 -10.11 4.21 0.37
N ILE A 293 -10.72 3.41 1.25
CA ILE A 293 -10.39 3.37 2.68
C ILE A 293 -8.92 3.01 2.90
N VAL A 294 -8.46 1.92 2.28
CA VAL A 294 -7.06 1.47 2.43
C VAL A 294 -6.09 2.45 1.78
N GLY A 295 -6.41 2.98 0.60
CA GLY A 295 -5.58 3.98 -0.07
C GLY A 295 -5.44 5.27 0.73
N ASP A 296 -6.51 5.78 1.32
CA ASP A 296 -6.49 6.95 2.21
C ASP A 296 -5.59 6.70 3.43
N VAL A 297 -5.72 5.51 4.07
CA VAL A 297 -4.89 5.14 5.22
C VAL A 297 -3.42 5.04 4.84
N PHE A 298 -3.08 4.42 3.71
CA PHE A 298 -1.69 4.34 3.22
C PHE A 298 -1.09 5.74 2.98
N LEU A 299 -1.83 6.62 2.32
CA LEU A 299 -1.37 7.99 2.06
C LEU A 299 -1.19 8.79 3.36
N GLU A 300 -2.08 8.63 4.33
CA GLU A 300 -1.94 9.27 5.64
C GLU A 300 -0.75 8.69 6.43
N MET A 301 -0.53 7.37 6.41
CA MET A 301 0.65 6.74 7.01
C MET A 301 1.94 7.28 6.42
N ILE A 302 2.05 7.35 5.07
CA ILE A 302 3.20 7.95 4.38
C ILE A 302 3.43 9.39 4.86
N ARG A 303 2.36 10.19 4.92
CA ARG A 303 2.44 11.58 5.42
C ARG A 303 2.97 11.64 6.84
N GLN A 304 2.49 10.77 7.74
CA GLN A 304 2.92 10.75 9.14
C GLN A 304 4.35 10.22 9.31
N ILE A 305 4.77 9.21 8.55
CA ILE A 305 6.16 8.73 8.53
C ILE A 305 7.10 9.86 8.09
N ASN A 306 6.68 10.68 7.14
CA ASN A 306 7.46 11.83 6.69
C ASN A 306 7.60 12.94 7.75
N LEU A 307 6.78 12.96 8.79
CA LEU A 307 6.85 13.93 9.89
C LEU A 307 7.76 13.47 11.05
N ARG A 308 8.16 12.21 11.05
CA ARG A 308 9.11 11.64 12.03
C ARG A 308 10.54 11.90 11.61
#